data_64a894c06fc98f1e369ea6f42105a2e9
#
_entry.id   64a894c06fc98f1e369ea6f42105a2e9
#
_cell.length_a   1.000
_cell.length_b   1.000
_cell.length_c   1.000
_cell.angle_alpha   90.00
_cell.angle_beta   90.00
_cell.angle_gamma   90.00
#
_symmetry.space_group_name_H-M   'P 1'
#
loop_
_entity.id
_entity.type
_entity.pdbx_description
1 polymer ?
#
loop_
_entity_poly.entity_id
_entity_poly.type
_entity_poly.pdbx_seq_one_letter_code
_entity_poly.pdbx_strand_id
1 'polypeptide(L)'
;MEPVTEQLRIGELSRRTGVSAELLRAWERRYGLLHPTRTGGGFRLYSPADVRRVSLMRSHLQHGMSAAEAARLTLTEADGGTRDDDEPVLRRRAQELRQAL
;
A
#
# COMPACT_ATOMS: atom_id res chain seq x y z
N MET A 1 15.99 18.66 0.46
CA MET A 1 15.82 18.28 0.16
C MET A 1 14.91 17.56 -0.29
N GLU A 2 14.45 17.38 -0.88
CA GLU A 2 13.68 16.92 -1.29
C GLU A 2 13.62 15.75 -1.61
N PRO A 3 13.99 15.39 -1.72
CA PRO A 3 14.13 14.11 -1.89
C PRO A 3 12.97 13.35 -1.85
N VAL A 4 12.18 13.69 -1.35
CA VAL A 4 11.06 13.08 -1.26
C VAL A 4 10.50 12.57 -2.45
N THR A 5 11.00 12.96 -3.51
CA THR A 5 10.38 12.64 -4.70
C THR A 5 11.01 11.53 -5.41
N GLU A 6 11.45 10.56 -4.71
CA GLU A 6 11.94 9.38 -5.35
C GLU A 6 10.80 8.77 -6.15
N GLN A 7 11.04 8.52 -7.42
CA GLN A 7 10.04 7.94 -8.28
C GLN A 7 10.62 6.72 -8.95
N LEU A 8 9.84 5.67 -8.97
CA LEU A 8 10.30 4.39 -9.43
C LEU A 8 9.48 3.91 -10.61
N ARG A 9 10.14 3.26 -11.53
CA ARG A 9 9.43 2.56 -12.59
C ARG A 9 8.97 1.25 -12.01
N ILE A 10 8.02 0.63 -12.67
CA ILE A 10 7.45 -0.60 -12.14
C ILE A 10 8.47 -1.70 -11.96
N GLY A 11 9.48 -1.74 -12.80
CA GLY A 11 10.53 -2.76 -12.64
C GLY A 11 11.28 -2.59 -11.34
N GLU A 12 11.55 -1.35 -10.96
CA GLU A 12 12.24 -1.10 -9.73
C GLU A 12 11.33 -1.38 -8.54
N LEU A 13 10.07 -1.01 -8.65
CA LEU A 13 9.11 -1.32 -7.61
C LEU A 13 9.03 -2.81 -7.40
N SER A 14 9.00 -3.56 -8.49
CA SER A 14 8.94 -5.00 -8.42
C SER A 14 10.17 -5.56 -7.69
N ARG A 15 11.34 -5.04 -8.03
CA ARG A 15 12.56 -5.52 -7.39
C ARG A 15 12.58 -5.23 -5.91
N ARG A 16 12.15 -4.05 -5.53
CA ARG A 16 12.18 -3.67 -4.12
C ARG A 16 11.19 -4.43 -3.27
N THR A 17 10.05 -4.78 -3.86
CA THR A 17 9.00 -5.41 -3.09
C THR A 17 8.95 -6.92 -3.23
N GLY A 18 9.60 -7.45 -4.25
CA GLY A 18 9.55 -8.88 -4.49
C GLY A 18 8.25 -9.32 -5.13
N VAL A 19 7.45 -8.38 -5.62
CA VAL A 19 6.19 -8.69 -6.25
C VAL A 19 6.34 -8.47 -7.75
N SER A 20 5.84 -9.39 -8.55
CA SER A 20 6.03 -9.27 -9.99
C SER A 20 5.30 -8.06 -10.55
N ALA A 21 5.82 -7.54 -11.65
CA ALA A 21 5.20 -6.39 -12.27
C ALA A 21 3.77 -6.69 -12.69
N GLU A 22 3.52 -7.91 -13.13
CA GLU A 22 2.18 -8.28 -13.53
C GLU A 22 1.21 -8.22 -12.38
N LEU A 23 1.64 -8.72 -11.23
CA LEU A 23 0.79 -8.70 -10.07
C LEU A 23 0.57 -7.28 -9.58
N LEU A 24 1.61 -6.46 -9.64
CA LEU A 24 1.48 -5.07 -9.27
C LEU A 24 0.46 -4.35 -10.15
N ARG A 25 0.48 -4.62 -11.43
CA ARG A 25 -0.48 -4.02 -12.34
C ARG A 25 -1.89 -4.51 -12.05
N ALA A 26 -2.03 -5.78 -11.68
CA ALA A 26 -3.32 -6.33 -11.35
C ALA A 26 -3.88 -5.66 -10.10
N TRP A 27 -3.04 -5.48 -9.10
CA TRP A 27 -3.48 -4.83 -7.88
C TRP A 27 -3.85 -3.37 -8.11
N GLU A 28 -3.10 -2.71 -8.96
CA GLU A 28 -3.42 -1.34 -9.30
C GLU A 28 -4.77 -1.25 -9.98
N ARG A 29 -4.99 -2.13 -10.94
CA ARG A 29 -6.21 -2.13 -11.72
C ARG A 29 -7.43 -2.59 -10.92
N ARG A 30 -7.27 -3.67 -10.20
CA ARG A 30 -8.35 -4.25 -9.47
C ARG A 30 -8.74 -3.53 -8.20
N TYR A 31 -7.77 -3.11 -7.46
CA TYR A 31 -8.03 -2.55 -6.14
C TYR A 31 -7.66 -1.09 -6.01
N GLY A 32 -7.05 -0.51 -7.00
CA GLY A 32 -6.58 0.85 -6.87
C GLY A 32 -5.52 0.97 -5.80
N LEU A 33 -4.75 -0.08 -5.61
CA LEU A 33 -3.76 -0.11 -4.55
C LEU A 33 -2.63 0.87 -4.73
N LEU A 34 -2.26 1.13 -5.95
CA LEU A 34 -1.13 2.00 -6.27
C LEU A 34 -1.63 3.26 -6.94
N HIS A 35 -0.92 4.35 -6.69
CA HIS A 35 -1.30 5.64 -7.25
C HIS A 35 -0.14 6.25 -8.03
N PRO A 36 0.21 5.69 -9.18
CA PRO A 36 1.35 6.21 -9.92
C PRO A 36 1.06 7.54 -10.56
N THR A 37 2.12 8.29 -10.77
CA THR A 37 2.05 9.53 -11.49
C THR A 37 2.49 9.22 -12.90
N ARG A 38 1.84 9.83 -13.88
CA ARG A 38 2.25 9.62 -15.26
C ARG A 38 3.15 10.74 -15.71
N THR A 39 4.21 10.36 -16.42
CA THR A 39 5.10 11.37 -16.98
C THR A 39 4.52 11.82 -18.30
N GLY A 40 5.13 12.84 -18.87
CA GLY A 40 4.72 13.32 -20.17
C GLY A 40 4.87 12.26 -21.25
N GLY A 41 5.76 11.30 -21.04
CA GLY A 41 5.92 10.23 -21.99
C GLY A 41 5.00 9.06 -21.76
N GLY A 42 4.13 9.16 -20.78
CA GLY A 42 3.19 8.09 -20.52
C GLY A 42 3.66 7.00 -19.59
N PHE A 43 4.82 7.17 -19.01
CA PHE A 43 5.33 6.17 -18.08
C PHE A 43 4.68 6.35 -16.71
N ARG A 44 4.45 5.25 -16.04
CA ARG A 44 3.96 5.29 -14.68
C ARG A 44 5.14 5.34 -13.74
N LEU A 45 5.07 6.25 -12.78
CA LEU A 45 6.11 6.37 -11.77
C LEU A 45 5.49 6.18 -10.40
N TYR A 46 6.11 5.35 -9.62
CA TYR A 46 5.60 4.98 -8.31
C TYR A 46 6.42 5.66 -7.22
N SER A 47 5.81 5.84 -6.08
CA SER A 47 6.43 6.59 -4.99
C SER A 47 6.79 5.68 -3.81
N PRO A 48 7.51 6.21 -2.83
CA PRO A 48 7.75 5.42 -1.62
C PRO A 48 6.46 5.02 -0.93
N ALA A 49 5.41 5.82 -1.05
CA ALA A 49 4.13 5.43 -0.48
C ALA A 49 3.59 4.19 -1.16
N ASP A 50 3.83 4.07 -2.46
CA ASP A 50 3.41 2.86 -3.17
C ASP A 50 4.21 1.67 -2.69
N VAL A 51 5.50 1.85 -2.41
CA VAL A 51 6.31 0.77 -1.88
C VAL A 51 5.72 0.28 -0.57
N ARG A 52 5.33 1.22 0.28
CA ARG A 52 4.73 0.85 1.55
C ARG A 52 3.44 0.08 1.38
N ARG A 53 2.60 0.53 0.45
CA ARG A 53 1.33 -0.14 0.22
C ARG A 53 1.54 -1.58 -0.24
N VAL A 54 2.51 -1.78 -1.12
CA VAL A 54 2.79 -3.13 -1.59
C VAL A 54 3.29 -4.00 -0.45
N SER A 55 4.15 -3.44 0.38
CA SER A 55 4.69 -4.21 1.50
C SER A 55 3.60 -4.60 2.48
N LEU A 56 2.69 -3.69 2.76
CA LEU A 56 1.58 -3.99 3.65
C LEU A 56 0.67 -5.05 3.03
N MET A 57 0.40 -4.91 1.76
CA MET A 57 -0.43 -5.88 1.06
C MET A 57 0.17 -7.28 1.16
N ARG A 58 1.47 -7.39 0.92
CA ARG A 58 2.14 -8.67 1.01
C ARG A 58 2.03 -9.24 2.42
N SER A 59 2.22 -8.39 3.40
CA SER A 59 2.16 -8.83 4.79
C SER A 59 0.79 -9.40 5.11
N HIS A 60 -0.26 -8.71 4.69
CA HIS A 60 -1.60 -9.19 4.97
C HIS A 60 -1.88 -10.51 4.26
N LEU A 61 -1.40 -10.64 3.04
CA LEU A 61 -1.59 -11.89 2.32
C LEU A 61 -0.85 -13.03 3.01
N GLN A 62 0.33 -12.75 3.52
CA GLN A 62 1.10 -13.76 4.22
C GLN A 62 0.42 -14.21 5.51
N HIS A 63 -0.44 -13.36 6.05
CA HIS A 63 -1.18 -13.70 7.25
C HIS A 63 -2.53 -14.34 6.94
N GLY A 64 -2.73 -14.69 5.68
CA GLY A 64 -3.94 -15.43 5.35
C GLY A 64 -5.14 -14.64 4.87
N MET A 65 -4.99 -13.36 4.68
CA MET A 65 -6.12 -12.59 4.21
C MET A 65 -6.36 -12.79 2.73
N SER A 66 -7.59 -12.62 2.31
CA SER A 66 -7.89 -12.63 0.90
C SER A 66 -7.32 -11.36 0.28
N ALA A 67 -7.12 -11.36 -1.02
CA ALA A 67 -6.56 -10.20 -1.68
C ALA A 67 -7.46 -8.99 -1.53
N ALA A 68 -8.75 -9.16 -1.62
CA ALA A 68 -9.66 -8.03 -1.50
C ALA A 68 -9.60 -7.42 -0.10
N GLU A 69 -9.55 -8.26 0.91
CA GLU A 69 -9.45 -7.79 2.27
C GLU A 69 -8.11 -7.13 2.54
N ALA A 70 -7.06 -7.74 2.04
CA ALA A 70 -5.72 -7.21 2.23
C ALA A 70 -5.61 -5.83 1.58
N ALA A 71 -6.19 -5.67 0.41
CA ALA A 71 -6.14 -4.39 -0.28
C ALA A 71 -6.90 -3.33 0.49
N ARG A 72 -8.06 -3.69 1.00
CA ARG A 72 -8.86 -2.72 1.73
C ARG A 72 -8.14 -2.26 2.99
N LEU A 73 -7.56 -3.19 3.72
CA LEU A 73 -6.83 -2.85 4.91
C LEU A 73 -5.61 -2.02 4.58
N THR A 74 -4.90 -2.40 3.54
CA THR A 74 -3.70 -1.68 3.14
C THR A 74 -4.01 -0.22 2.83
N LEU A 75 -5.07 0.01 2.09
CA LEU A 75 -5.44 1.37 1.73
C LEU A 75 -5.83 2.17 2.96
N THR A 76 -6.52 1.54 3.86
CA THR A 76 -6.90 2.20 5.09
C THR A 76 -5.70 2.53 5.94
N GLU A 77 -4.82 1.59 6.11
CA GLU A 77 -3.65 1.79 6.95
C GLU A 77 -2.65 2.77 6.36
N ALA A 78 -2.34 2.57 5.09
CA ALA A 78 -1.34 3.40 4.47
C ALA A 78 -1.82 4.81 4.22
N ASP A 79 -3.04 4.94 3.74
CA ASP A 79 -3.56 6.26 3.39
C ASP A 79 -4.19 6.95 4.57
N GLY A 80 -4.81 6.19 5.43
CA GLY A 80 -5.43 6.77 6.59
C GLY A 80 -4.45 7.05 7.70
N GLY A 81 -3.27 6.49 7.59
CA GLY A 81 -2.29 6.67 8.62
C GLY A 81 -1.86 8.11 8.80
N THR A 82 -2.20 8.91 7.84
CA THR A 82 -1.86 10.30 7.95
C THR A 82 -2.69 10.99 8.98
N ARG A 83 -3.76 10.38 9.39
CA ARG A 83 -4.58 10.99 10.39
C ARG A 83 -4.15 10.51 11.73
N ASP A 84 -2.97 10.77 12.06
CA ASP A 84 -2.42 10.33 13.29
C ASP A 84 -3.17 10.72 14.51
N ASP A 85 -3.76 11.83 14.47
CA ASP A 85 -4.46 12.26 15.64
C ASP A 85 -5.56 11.33 16.00
N ASP A 86 -6.24 10.77 15.05
CA ASP A 86 -7.34 9.90 15.32
C ASP A 86 -6.93 8.48 15.50
N GLU A 87 -5.85 8.14 14.92
CA GLU A 87 -5.38 6.78 14.91
C GLU A 87 -5.25 6.08 16.24
N PRO A 88 -4.64 6.68 17.20
CA PRO A 88 -4.45 5.98 18.45
C PRO A 88 -5.76 5.52 19.07
N VAL A 89 -6.75 6.34 18.96
CA VAL A 89 -8.04 6.01 19.53
C VAL A 89 -8.67 4.84 18.77
N LEU A 90 -8.63 4.91 17.47
CA LEU A 90 -9.22 3.87 16.67
C LEU A 90 -8.51 2.55 16.88
N ARG A 91 -7.21 2.59 16.96
CA ARG A 91 -6.44 1.40 17.14
C ARG A 91 -6.74 0.76 18.47
N ARG A 92 -6.85 1.56 19.50
CA ARG A 92 -7.12 1.06 20.82
C ARG A 92 -8.48 0.40 20.84
N ARG A 93 -9.45 1.01 20.20
CA ARG A 93 -10.78 0.45 20.18
C ARG A 93 -10.79 -0.90 19.46
N ALA A 94 -10.06 -1.01 18.37
CA ALA A 94 -10.01 -2.26 17.64
C ALA A 94 -9.40 -3.34 18.50
N GLN A 95 -8.38 -2.99 19.26
CA GLN A 95 -7.75 -3.96 20.12
C GLN A 95 -8.66 -4.41 21.23
N GLU A 96 -9.41 -3.49 21.77
CA GLU A 96 -10.33 -3.83 22.82
C GLU A 96 -11.38 -4.79 22.34
N LEU A 97 -11.86 -4.58 21.15
CA LEU A 97 -12.84 -5.48 20.59
C LEU A 97 -12.28 -6.87 20.42
N ARG A 98 -11.06 -6.93 19.96
CA ARG A 98 -10.44 -8.23 19.77
C ARG A 98 -10.25 -8.94 21.10
N GLN A 99 -9.88 -8.20 22.11
CA GLN A 99 -9.65 -8.81 23.38
C GLN A 99 -10.94 -9.28 24.03
N ALA A 100 -12.01 -8.61 23.71
CA ALA A 100 -13.27 -8.99 24.29
C ALA A 100 -13.75 -10.32 23.74
N LEU A 101 -13.23 -10.70 22.63
CA LEU A 101 -13.61 -11.97 22.06
C LEU A 101 -12.78 -13.08 22.65
#